data_4a996fa3df4c468db29d80eb03c57a16
#
_entry.id   4a996fa3df4c468db29d80eb03c57a16
#
_cell.length_a   1.000
_cell.length_b   1.000
_cell.length_c   1.000
_cell.angle_alpha   90.00
_cell.angle_beta   90.00
_cell.angle_gamma   90.00
#
_symmetry.space_group_name_H-M   'P 1'
#
loop_
_entity.id
_entity.type
_entity.pdbx_description
1 polymer ?
#
loop_
_entity_poly.entity_id
_entity_poly.type
_entity_poly.pdbx_seq_one_letter_code
_entity_poly.pdbx_strand_id
1 'polypeptide(L)'
;MSRGLGDVYKRQVVILDPPAFTKSRNSIKNAIKGYREINLRGMKLVKDGGYLCTCSCSHFMDYELFTKTINQAAHNVHKRLRQVEYRTQAPDHPILWAADESYYLKFYIFQVVDEK
;
A
#
# COMPACT_ATOMS: atom_id res chain seq x y z
N MET A 1 -7.01 19.00 3.44
CA MET A 1 -5.90 18.86 4.31
C MET A 1 -4.88 19.96 4.11
N SER A 2 -4.40 20.43 5.14
CA SER A 2 -3.44 21.48 5.03
C SER A 2 -2.11 20.97 4.57
N ARG A 3 -1.42 21.71 3.96
CA ARG A 3 -0.29 21.45 3.41
C ARG A 3 0.86 21.72 4.23
N GLY A 4 1.41 22.81 4.29
CA GLY A 4 2.58 23.07 5.09
C GLY A 4 2.46 22.57 6.51
N LEU A 5 1.29 22.71 7.06
CA LEU A 5 1.03 22.24 8.41
C LEU A 5 0.98 20.73 8.52
N GLY A 6 0.71 20.05 7.42
CA GLY A 6 0.72 18.60 7.42
C GLY A 6 2.07 17.99 7.75
N ASP A 7 3.14 18.76 7.55
CA ASP A 7 4.47 18.29 7.90
C ASP A 7 4.70 18.26 9.40
N VAL A 8 3.97 19.10 10.13
CA VAL A 8 4.10 19.19 11.58
C VAL A 8 3.19 18.20 12.27
N TYR A 9 1.99 18.01 11.73
CA TYR A 9 0.98 17.17 12.35
C TYR A 9 0.91 15.82 11.68
N LYS A 10 1.42 14.80 12.37
CA LYS A 10 1.30 13.43 11.91
C LYS A 10 -0.10 12.93 12.12
N ARG A 11 -0.55 12.02 11.27
CA ARG A 11 -1.88 11.45 11.36
C ARG A 11 -1.87 10.11 12.06
N GLN A 12 -2.94 9.81 12.77
CA GLN A 12 -3.09 8.54 13.43
C GLN A 12 -3.47 7.44 12.45
N VAL A 13 -4.22 7.79 11.42
CA VAL A 13 -4.64 6.85 10.38
C VAL A 13 -4.47 7.52 9.02
N VAL A 14 -3.83 6.82 8.10
CA VAL A 14 -3.71 7.25 6.71
C VAL A 14 -4.26 6.14 5.83
N ILE A 15 -5.15 6.49 4.93
CA ILE A 15 -5.75 5.54 3.99
C ILE A 15 -5.30 5.89 2.59
N LEU A 16 -4.69 4.92 1.91
CA LEU A 16 -4.23 5.08 0.54
C LEU A 16 -5.07 4.21 -0.37
N ASP A 17 -5.77 4.84 -1.30
CA ASP A 17 -6.60 4.15 -2.29
C ASP A 17 -6.21 4.69 -3.67
N PRO A 18 -5.01 4.37 -4.14
CA PRO A 18 -4.52 4.91 -5.40
C PRO A 18 -5.22 4.28 -6.60
N PRO A 19 -5.22 4.97 -7.73
CA PRO A 19 -5.72 4.36 -8.95
C PRO A 19 -4.80 3.23 -9.38
N ALA A 20 -5.26 2.38 -10.29
CA ALA A 20 -4.40 1.35 -10.88
C ALA A 20 -3.31 2.05 -11.68
N PHE A 21 -2.06 1.92 -11.24
CA PHE A 21 -0.93 2.54 -11.91
C PHE A 21 -0.51 1.79 -13.16
N THR A 22 -0.89 0.52 -13.29
CA THR A 22 -0.55 -0.23 -14.48
C THR A 22 -1.78 -0.84 -15.09
N LYS A 23 -1.90 -0.69 -16.41
CA LYS A 23 -2.97 -1.27 -17.21
C LYS A 23 -2.42 -2.31 -18.19
N SER A 24 -1.12 -2.53 -18.17
CA SER A 24 -0.47 -3.52 -19.02
C SER A 24 0.85 -3.94 -18.38
N ARG A 25 1.38 -5.08 -18.85
CA ARG A 25 2.66 -5.58 -18.35
C ARG A 25 3.81 -4.63 -18.67
N ASN A 26 3.68 -3.89 -19.77
CA ASN A 26 4.75 -2.99 -20.20
C ASN A 26 4.95 -1.79 -19.28
N SER A 27 3.97 -1.48 -18.44
CA SER A 27 4.05 -0.35 -17.53
C SER A 27 4.28 -0.76 -16.07
N ILE A 28 4.65 -2.02 -15.83
CA ILE A 28 4.85 -2.52 -14.45
C ILE A 28 5.92 -1.74 -13.71
N LYS A 29 7.03 -1.43 -14.37
CA LYS A 29 8.11 -0.69 -13.69
C LYS A 29 7.65 0.68 -13.21
N ASN A 30 6.85 1.36 -14.02
CA ASN A 30 6.30 2.65 -13.62
C ASN A 30 5.29 2.50 -12.51
N ALA A 31 4.52 1.42 -12.53
CA ALA A 31 3.55 1.14 -11.48
C ALA A 31 4.24 0.88 -10.14
N ILE A 32 5.32 0.09 -10.15
CA ILE A 32 6.09 -0.18 -8.94
C ILE A 32 6.57 1.12 -8.33
N LYS A 33 7.12 2.00 -9.16
CA LYS A 33 7.60 3.29 -8.71
C LYS A 33 6.47 4.14 -8.12
N GLY A 34 5.31 4.15 -8.78
CA GLY A 34 4.16 4.90 -8.30
C GLY A 34 3.64 4.40 -6.96
N TYR A 35 3.47 3.08 -6.82
CA TYR A 35 3.01 2.50 -5.57
C TYR A 35 4.02 2.69 -4.45
N ARG A 36 5.30 2.56 -4.75
CA ARG A 36 6.34 2.79 -3.75
C ARG A 36 6.32 4.23 -3.26
N GLU A 37 6.22 5.17 -4.18
CA GLU A 37 6.22 6.58 -3.84
C GLU A 37 5.01 6.97 -2.98
N ILE A 38 3.82 6.50 -3.35
CA ILE A 38 2.62 6.87 -2.61
C ILE A 38 2.61 6.23 -1.23
N ASN A 39 3.10 5.00 -1.11
CA ASN A 39 3.19 4.33 0.18
C ASN A 39 4.24 4.98 1.07
N LEU A 40 5.37 5.37 0.48
CA LEU A 40 6.43 6.07 1.20
C LEU A 40 5.90 7.38 1.80
N ARG A 41 5.17 8.16 1.00
CA ARG A 41 4.57 9.40 1.48
C ARG A 41 3.52 9.16 2.55
N GLY A 42 2.72 8.12 2.37
CA GLY A 42 1.73 7.75 3.37
C GLY A 42 2.37 7.41 4.71
N MET A 43 3.45 6.64 4.67
CA MET A 43 4.18 6.27 5.89
C MET A 43 4.77 7.48 6.60
N LYS A 44 5.19 8.49 5.87
CA LYS A 44 5.71 9.71 6.47
C LYS A 44 4.62 10.51 7.19
N LEU A 45 3.37 10.35 6.78
CA LEU A 45 2.25 11.06 7.38
C LEU A 45 1.70 10.38 8.62
N VAL A 46 2.01 9.10 8.82
CA VAL A 46 1.52 8.35 9.98
C VAL A 46 2.41 8.65 11.17
N LYS A 47 1.81 8.95 12.31
CA LYS A 47 2.58 9.12 13.54
C LYS A 47 3.07 7.77 14.02
N ASP A 48 4.12 7.77 14.83
CA ASP A 48 4.66 6.54 15.42
C ASP A 48 3.56 5.80 16.16
N GLY A 49 3.34 4.54 15.80
CA GLY A 49 2.27 3.73 16.38
C GLY A 49 0.91 3.89 15.69
N GLY A 50 0.80 4.75 14.69
CA GLY A 50 -0.44 4.91 13.94
C GLY A 50 -0.62 3.83 12.89
N TYR A 51 -1.64 3.99 12.05
CA TYR A 51 -2.03 2.94 11.11
C TYR A 51 -2.02 3.44 9.67
N LEU A 52 -1.58 2.56 8.78
CA LEU A 52 -1.60 2.78 7.34
C LEU A 52 -2.47 1.71 6.70
N CYS A 53 -3.48 2.14 5.96
CA CYS A 53 -4.30 1.25 5.14
C CYS A 53 -3.92 1.50 3.69
N THR A 54 -3.48 0.46 2.99
CA THR A 54 -3.02 0.60 1.62
C THR A 54 -3.50 -0.55 0.77
N CYS A 55 -3.78 -0.29 -0.49
CA CYS A 55 -4.34 -1.31 -1.37
C CYS A 55 -3.85 -1.17 -2.80
N SER A 56 -4.05 -2.22 -3.56
CA SER A 56 -3.86 -2.25 -5.00
C SER A 56 -4.96 -3.08 -5.64
N CYS A 57 -5.55 -2.58 -6.71
CA CYS A 57 -6.56 -3.29 -7.49
C CYS A 57 -6.03 -3.77 -8.83
N SER A 58 -4.73 -3.75 -9.04
CA SER A 58 -4.15 -4.12 -10.32
C SER A 58 -3.85 -5.61 -10.41
N HIS A 59 -4.26 -6.26 -11.50
CA HIS A 59 -3.88 -7.65 -11.78
C HIS A 59 -2.37 -7.81 -11.95
N PHE A 60 -1.71 -6.78 -12.45
CA PHE A 60 -0.28 -6.86 -12.76
C PHE A 60 0.60 -6.60 -11.54
N MET A 61 0.01 -6.12 -10.47
CA MET A 61 0.71 -5.94 -9.19
C MET A 61 0.27 -7.07 -8.28
N ASP A 62 0.92 -8.24 -8.40
CA ASP A 62 0.54 -9.39 -7.60
C ASP A 62 0.90 -9.19 -6.13
N TYR A 63 0.52 -10.14 -5.31
CA TYR A 63 0.75 -10.08 -3.86
C TYR A 63 2.23 -9.90 -3.53
N GLU A 64 3.09 -10.71 -4.14
CA GLU A 64 4.52 -10.65 -3.84
C GLU A 64 5.14 -9.32 -4.23
N LEU A 65 4.78 -8.84 -5.41
CA LEU A 65 5.31 -7.58 -5.92
C LEU A 65 4.81 -6.41 -5.09
N PHE A 66 3.54 -6.41 -4.73
CA PHE A 66 2.96 -5.36 -3.91
C PHE A 66 3.60 -5.33 -2.52
N THR A 67 3.74 -6.51 -1.90
CA THR A 67 4.36 -6.65 -0.58
C THR A 67 5.82 -6.17 -0.62
N LYS A 68 6.56 -6.56 -1.64
CA LYS A 68 7.95 -6.13 -1.80
C LYS A 68 8.05 -4.62 -1.97
N THR A 69 7.15 -4.04 -2.75
CA THR A 69 7.13 -2.61 -3.00
C THR A 69 6.88 -1.83 -1.71
N ILE A 70 5.90 -2.27 -0.92
CA ILE A 70 5.59 -1.64 0.37
C ILE A 70 6.78 -1.76 1.32
N ASN A 71 7.41 -2.92 1.36
CA ASN A 71 8.56 -3.15 2.23
C ASN A 71 9.74 -2.25 1.86
N GLN A 72 9.98 -2.04 0.58
CA GLN A 72 11.01 -1.12 0.12
C GLN A 72 10.70 0.32 0.56
N ALA A 73 9.43 0.72 0.47
CA ALA A 73 9.02 2.05 0.90
C ALA A 73 9.28 2.25 2.40
N ALA A 74 8.93 1.25 3.20
CA ALA A 74 9.15 1.30 4.65
C ALA A 74 10.64 1.41 4.98
N HIS A 75 11.45 0.63 4.29
CA HIS A 75 12.89 0.65 4.49
C HIS A 75 13.48 2.04 4.16
N ASN A 76 13.00 2.64 3.08
CA ASN A 76 13.50 3.94 2.63
C ASN A 76 13.19 5.08 3.62
N VAL A 77 12.14 4.95 4.42
CA VAL A 77 11.76 5.98 5.39
C VAL A 77 12.04 5.54 6.83
N HIS A 78 12.75 4.44 7.00
CA HIS A 78 13.16 3.92 8.32
C HIS A 78 11.95 3.64 9.21
N LYS A 79 10.94 2.99 8.65
CA LYS A 79 9.75 2.58 9.38
C LYS A 79 9.68 1.07 9.43
N ARG A 80 9.05 0.58 10.48
CA ARG A 80 8.72 -0.83 10.61
C ARG A 80 7.22 -0.98 10.48
N LEU A 81 6.80 -2.02 9.79
CA LEU A 81 5.38 -2.29 9.57
C LEU A 81 4.99 -3.55 10.32
N ARG A 82 3.95 -3.44 11.14
CA ARG A 82 3.36 -4.60 11.79
C ARG A 82 2.05 -4.87 11.08
N GLN A 83 1.95 -6.02 10.42
CA GLN A 83 0.73 -6.35 9.70
C GLN A 83 -0.40 -6.63 10.68
N VAL A 84 -1.46 -5.86 10.57
CA VAL A 84 -2.65 -6.04 11.39
C VAL A 84 -3.63 -6.92 10.64
N GLU A 85 -3.80 -6.68 9.34
CA GLU A 85 -4.75 -7.43 8.54
C GLU A 85 -4.36 -7.40 7.07
N TYR A 86 -4.71 -8.46 6.35
CA TYR A 86 -4.62 -8.53 4.90
C TYR A 86 -5.94 -9.07 4.39
N ARG A 87 -6.53 -8.38 3.41
CA ARG A 87 -7.78 -8.79 2.83
C ARG A 87 -7.74 -8.76 1.31
N THR A 88 -8.59 -9.57 0.71
CA THR A 88 -8.83 -9.58 -0.72
C THR A 88 -10.20 -8.97 -0.97
N GLN A 89 -10.72 -9.15 -2.19
CA GLN A 89 -12.01 -8.56 -2.55
C GLN A 89 -13.16 -9.14 -1.73
N ALA A 90 -14.27 -8.39 -1.68
CA ALA A 90 -15.45 -8.78 -0.94
C ALA A 90 -16.06 -10.08 -1.50
N PRO A 91 -16.89 -10.79 -0.72
CA PRO A 91 -17.47 -12.06 -1.17
C PRO A 91 -18.30 -11.98 -2.46
N ASP A 92 -18.84 -10.81 -2.78
CA ASP A 92 -19.56 -10.62 -4.05
C ASP A 92 -18.63 -10.53 -5.25
N HIS A 93 -17.31 -10.53 -5.02
CA HIS A 93 -16.28 -10.60 -6.05
C HIS A 93 -15.39 -11.79 -5.73
N PRO A 94 -15.86 -13.02 -5.94
CA PRO A 94 -15.13 -14.21 -5.49
C PRO A 94 -13.84 -14.43 -6.28
N ILE A 95 -12.90 -15.09 -5.60
CA ILE A 95 -11.66 -15.53 -6.23
C ILE A 95 -11.87 -16.94 -6.77
N LEU A 96 -11.61 -17.11 -8.06
CA LEU A 96 -11.66 -18.42 -8.70
C LEU A 96 -10.25 -19.01 -8.69
N TRP A 97 -10.09 -20.16 -8.10
CA TRP A 97 -8.76 -20.75 -7.90
C TRP A 97 -8.00 -21.03 -9.20
N ALA A 98 -8.71 -21.27 -10.27
CA ALA A 98 -8.08 -21.55 -11.56
C ALA A 98 -7.92 -20.34 -12.45
N ALA A 99 -8.27 -19.14 -11.95
CA ALA A 99 -8.24 -17.91 -12.73
C ALA A 99 -7.56 -16.81 -11.93
N ASP A 100 -6.29 -16.56 -12.21
CA ASP A 100 -5.49 -15.57 -11.50
C ASP A 100 -6.09 -14.17 -11.58
N GLU A 101 -6.71 -13.84 -12.70
CA GLU A 101 -7.32 -12.53 -12.92
C GLU A 101 -8.48 -12.24 -11.98
N SER A 102 -9.02 -13.25 -11.29
CA SER A 102 -10.08 -13.03 -10.33
C SER A 102 -9.53 -12.49 -9.00
N TYR A 103 -8.23 -12.63 -8.77
CA TYR A 103 -7.58 -12.13 -7.57
C TYR A 103 -6.94 -10.78 -7.88
N TYR A 104 -7.70 -9.71 -7.70
CA TYR A 104 -7.21 -8.39 -8.06
C TYR A 104 -7.02 -7.45 -6.87
N LEU A 105 -7.81 -7.57 -5.82
CA LEU A 105 -7.71 -6.65 -4.68
C LEU A 105 -6.72 -7.17 -3.64
N LYS A 106 -5.77 -6.32 -3.29
CA LYS A 106 -4.83 -6.55 -2.20
C LYS A 106 -4.96 -5.39 -1.25
N PHE A 107 -5.33 -5.66 -0.01
CA PHE A 107 -5.57 -4.63 0.98
C PHE A 107 -4.86 -4.98 2.29
N TYR A 108 -4.05 -4.05 2.76
CA TYR A 108 -3.31 -4.22 4.01
C TYR A 108 -3.69 -3.15 5.02
N ILE A 109 -3.70 -3.54 6.27
CA ILE A 109 -3.69 -2.61 7.39
C ILE A 109 -2.39 -2.86 8.16
N PHE A 110 -1.57 -1.84 8.29
CA PHE A 110 -0.31 -1.91 9.03
C PHE A 110 -0.33 -0.94 10.19
N GLN A 111 0.30 -1.35 11.29
CA GLN A 111 0.71 -0.39 12.29
C GLN A 111 2.13 0.05 11.93
N VAL A 112 2.34 1.35 11.88
CA VAL A 112 3.61 1.92 11.46
C VAL A 112 4.35 2.41 12.70
N VAL A 113 5.57 1.92 12.89
CA VAL A 113 6.39 2.33 14.03
C VAL A 113 7.74 2.80 13.53
N ASP A 114 8.32 3.76 14.23
CA ASP A 114 9.62 4.26 13.85
C ASP A 114 10.68 3.22 14.16
N GLU A 115 11.64 3.10 13.26
CA GLU A 115 12.78 2.23 13.45
C GLU A 115 13.73 2.89 14.43
N LYS A 116 14.19 2.11 15.39
CA LYS A 116 15.11 2.63 16.42
C LYS A 116 16.54 2.23 16.14
#